data_b0ba6652788c942f1871ec485e1ccf99
#
_entry.id   b0ba6652788c942f1871ec485e1ccf99
#
_cell.length_a   1.000
_cell.length_b   1.000
_cell.length_c   1.000
_cell.angle_alpha   90.00
_cell.angle_beta   90.00
_cell.angle_gamma   90.00
#
_symmetry.space_group_name_H-M   'P 1'
#
loop_
_entity.id
_entity.type
_entity.pdbx_description
1 polymer ?
#
loop_
_entity_poly.entity_id
_entity_poly.type
_entity_poly.pdbx_seq_one_letter_code
_entity_poly.pdbx_strand_id
1 'polypeptide(L)'
;MHKIQHSFVAVLIPTYDDWESLELLLPNIERSLRYISERIHIVLVNDGSSIPVPKKLKIILDAAVTDCHLITLTRNLGHQRAIAIGLAYINEHIKEHGPICVMDADGEDNPAEIPKLLEMLKSGNDLGIVFAERARRSESAVFRLGYFFYKILHSIMTGRKIKFGNFSVIPRSEVKKIVTISELWNHYAAAIVIARFPVKLVPTTRTARLAGKTRMNYASLILHGLKAISVYSEDIGVRALVFTGILLPSSCLLLAVLLLSPRIFNLSPPLGLIIAMAVFCVSQVFLLFFVFQFTLFVLQNRSSSNFIPARDYKFYIASIEN
;
A
#
# COMPACT_ATOMS: atom_id res chain seq x y z
N MET A 1 4.89 14.80 -32.37
CA MET A 1 4.34 14.22 -31.13
C MET A 1 2.90 13.84 -31.38
N HIS A 2 2.58 12.55 -31.57
CA HIS A 2 1.19 12.11 -31.63
C HIS A 2 0.59 12.29 -30.23
N LYS A 3 -0.39 13.18 -30.09
CA LYS A 3 -1.17 13.31 -28.85
C LYS A 3 -1.88 11.97 -28.61
N ILE A 4 -1.54 11.33 -27.51
CA ILE A 4 -2.24 10.14 -27.06
C ILE A 4 -3.57 10.62 -26.49
N GLN A 5 -4.65 10.42 -27.23
CA GLN A 5 -5.97 10.85 -26.79
C GLN A 5 -6.72 9.66 -26.19
N HIS A 6 -7.16 9.81 -24.95
CA HIS A 6 -8.09 8.91 -24.29
C HIS A 6 -9.49 9.50 -24.38
N SER A 7 -10.50 8.70 -24.70
CA SER A 7 -11.89 9.15 -24.65
C SER A 7 -12.33 9.40 -23.19
N PHE A 8 -11.66 8.74 -22.24
CA PHE A 8 -12.03 8.75 -20.83
C PHE A 8 -10.83 8.43 -19.93
N VAL A 9 -10.73 9.12 -18.79
CA VAL A 9 -9.83 8.81 -17.68
C VAL A 9 -10.55 9.00 -16.35
N ALA A 10 -10.60 7.98 -15.49
CA ALA A 10 -11.05 8.15 -14.13
C ALA A 10 -9.86 8.44 -13.19
N VAL A 11 -10.05 9.33 -12.22
CA VAL A 11 -9.06 9.61 -11.18
C VAL A 11 -9.67 9.32 -9.82
N LEU A 12 -9.17 8.30 -9.15
CA LEU A 12 -9.59 7.87 -7.83
C LEU A 12 -8.70 8.51 -6.75
N ILE A 13 -9.33 9.25 -5.85
CA ILE A 13 -8.64 10.01 -4.80
C ILE A 13 -9.30 9.72 -3.45
N PRO A 14 -8.69 8.88 -2.59
CA PRO A 14 -9.12 8.76 -1.20
C PRO A 14 -8.70 10.00 -0.41
N THR A 15 -9.60 10.52 0.43
CA THR A 15 -9.35 11.70 1.25
C THR A 15 -9.85 11.53 2.68
N TYR A 16 -9.14 12.12 3.63
CA TYR A 16 -9.56 12.23 5.03
C TYR A 16 -9.13 13.59 5.59
N ASP A 17 -10.09 14.49 5.81
CA ASP A 17 -9.86 15.87 6.29
C ASP A 17 -8.78 16.65 5.51
N ASP A 18 -8.60 16.40 4.23
CA ASP A 18 -7.54 16.97 3.38
C ASP A 18 -8.10 17.91 2.30
N TRP A 19 -9.18 18.60 2.66
CA TRP A 19 -9.95 19.42 1.73
C TRP A 19 -9.15 20.57 1.11
N GLU A 20 -8.29 21.23 1.91
CA GLU A 20 -7.44 22.34 1.41
C GLU A 20 -6.47 21.86 0.33
N SER A 21 -5.88 20.66 0.51
CA SER A 21 -5.02 20.06 -0.51
C SER A 21 -5.80 19.73 -1.78
N LEU A 22 -7.02 19.19 -1.63
CA LEU A 22 -7.88 18.86 -2.77
C LEU A 22 -8.31 20.10 -3.57
N GLU A 23 -8.64 21.21 -2.92
CA GLU A 23 -8.97 22.47 -3.61
C GLU A 23 -7.84 22.92 -4.55
N LEU A 24 -6.60 22.66 -4.21
CA LEU A 24 -5.43 22.98 -5.02
C LEU A 24 -5.08 21.87 -6.03
N LEU A 25 -5.37 20.61 -5.69
CA LEU A 25 -5.02 19.44 -6.50
C LEU A 25 -5.91 19.31 -7.73
N LEU A 26 -7.24 19.47 -7.57
CA LEU A 26 -8.22 19.25 -8.63
C LEU A 26 -7.95 20.08 -9.89
N PRO A 27 -7.68 21.41 -9.81
CA PRO A 27 -7.33 22.21 -10.98
C PRO A 27 -6.02 21.75 -11.66
N ASN A 28 -5.09 21.19 -10.90
CA ASN A 28 -3.84 20.67 -11.45
C ASN A 28 -4.06 19.34 -12.21
N ILE A 29 -4.96 18.49 -11.72
CA ILE A 29 -5.38 17.27 -12.43
C ILE A 29 -6.03 17.64 -13.75
N GLU A 30 -7.02 18.55 -13.74
CA GLU A 30 -7.69 19.02 -14.95
C GLU A 30 -6.69 19.58 -15.97
N ARG A 31 -5.79 20.44 -15.52
CA ARG A 31 -4.73 21.02 -16.39
C ARG A 31 -3.86 19.94 -17.02
N SER A 32 -3.50 18.91 -16.27
CA SER A 32 -2.63 17.83 -16.71
C SER A 32 -3.31 16.90 -17.73
N LEU A 33 -4.65 16.72 -17.62
CA LEU A 33 -5.41 15.80 -18.45
C LEU A 33 -6.16 16.46 -19.61
N ARG A 34 -6.34 17.78 -19.60
CA ARG A 34 -7.12 18.56 -20.59
C ARG A 34 -6.81 18.23 -22.07
N TYR A 35 -5.56 17.92 -22.39
CA TYR A 35 -5.13 17.63 -23.76
C TYR A 35 -4.96 16.13 -24.04
N ILE A 36 -5.29 15.27 -23.08
CA ILE A 36 -5.03 13.83 -23.11
C ILE A 36 -6.32 13.05 -23.08
N SER A 37 -7.34 13.55 -22.38
CA SER A 37 -8.64 12.92 -22.26
C SER A 37 -9.75 13.87 -22.65
N GLU A 38 -10.77 13.35 -23.36
CA GLU A 38 -11.99 14.09 -23.69
C GLU A 38 -12.90 14.23 -22.47
N ARG A 39 -12.90 13.23 -21.59
CA ARG A 39 -13.70 13.20 -20.35
C ARG A 39 -12.82 12.78 -19.18
N ILE A 40 -12.96 13.49 -18.08
CA ILE A 40 -12.29 13.21 -16.82
C ILE A 40 -13.36 12.95 -15.77
N HIS A 41 -13.35 11.78 -15.17
CA HIS A 41 -14.19 11.48 -14.01
C HIS A 41 -13.36 11.51 -12.74
N ILE A 42 -13.75 12.31 -11.78
CA ILE A 42 -13.14 12.32 -10.45
C ILE A 42 -13.99 11.47 -9.51
N VAL A 43 -13.39 10.49 -8.89
CA VAL A 43 -14.01 9.69 -7.83
C VAL A 43 -13.30 9.99 -6.52
N LEU A 44 -13.91 10.85 -5.71
CA LEU A 44 -13.44 11.19 -4.38
C LEU A 44 -14.05 10.22 -3.38
N VAL A 45 -13.20 9.57 -2.57
CA VAL A 45 -13.66 8.73 -1.47
C VAL A 45 -13.32 9.42 -0.15
N ASN A 46 -14.31 10.06 0.43
CA ASN A 46 -14.25 10.66 1.75
C ASN A 46 -14.27 9.56 2.82
N ASP A 47 -13.13 9.26 3.41
CA ASP A 47 -12.94 8.22 4.41
C ASP A 47 -13.48 8.62 5.81
N GLY A 48 -14.72 9.10 5.85
CA GLY A 48 -15.36 9.52 7.10
C GLY A 48 -14.69 10.72 7.75
N SER A 49 -14.40 11.77 6.96
CA SER A 49 -13.79 13.01 7.46
C SER A 49 -14.59 13.61 8.61
N SER A 50 -13.87 14.13 9.61
CA SER A 50 -14.45 14.87 10.74
C SER A 50 -14.85 16.31 10.37
N ILE A 51 -14.22 16.85 9.32
CA ILE A 51 -14.48 18.20 8.79
C ILE A 51 -15.47 18.06 7.63
N PRO A 52 -16.58 18.83 7.63
CA PRO A 52 -17.51 18.83 6.52
C PRO A 52 -16.87 19.23 5.21
N VAL A 53 -17.40 18.74 4.10
CA VAL A 53 -16.93 19.13 2.75
C VAL A 53 -17.15 20.63 2.55
N PRO A 54 -16.09 21.40 2.24
CA PRO A 54 -16.20 22.85 2.05
C PRO A 54 -17.08 23.19 0.83
N LYS A 55 -17.90 24.24 0.95
CA LYS A 55 -18.72 24.74 -0.18
C LYS A 55 -17.88 25.08 -1.41
N LYS A 56 -16.68 25.64 -1.18
CA LYS A 56 -15.76 26.02 -2.26
C LYS A 56 -15.29 24.80 -3.06
N LEU A 57 -15.04 23.65 -2.40
CA LEU A 57 -14.68 22.41 -3.08
C LEU A 57 -15.84 21.93 -3.96
N LYS A 58 -17.11 22.02 -3.50
CA LYS A 58 -18.26 21.67 -4.32
C LYS A 58 -18.33 22.52 -5.60
N ILE A 59 -18.09 23.82 -5.50
CA ILE A 59 -18.05 24.72 -6.68
C ILE A 59 -16.94 24.32 -7.66
N ILE A 60 -15.75 23.92 -7.15
CA ILE A 60 -14.64 23.47 -8.00
C ILE A 60 -15.02 22.17 -8.71
N LEU A 61 -15.65 21.24 -8.03
CA LEU A 61 -16.08 19.98 -8.59
C LEU A 61 -17.13 20.18 -9.70
N ASP A 62 -18.09 21.09 -9.48
CA ASP A 62 -19.12 21.42 -10.45
C ASP A 62 -18.58 22.13 -11.70
N ALA A 63 -17.50 22.88 -11.58
CA ALA A 63 -16.95 23.73 -12.65
C ALA A 63 -15.81 23.09 -13.47
N ALA A 64 -15.04 22.19 -12.87
CA ALA A 64 -13.74 21.78 -13.39
C ALA A 64 -13.73 20.40 -14.07
N VAL A 65 -14.77 19.59 -13.91
CA VAL A 65 -14.74 18.17 -14.28
C VAL A 65 -16.02 17.77 -14.99
N THR A 66 -15.89 16.91 -15.98
CA THR A 66 -17.06 16.43 -16.75
C THR A 66 -18.05 15.65 -15.86
N ASP A 67 -17.53 14.87 -14.90
CA ASP A 67 -18.32 14.16 -13.89
C ASP A 67 -17.52 14.00 -12.60
N CYS A 68 -18.13 14.22 -11.44
CA CYS A 68 -17.54 14.02 -10.14
C CYS A 68 -18.45 13.20 -9.23
N HIS A 69 -17.90 12.14 -8.63
CA HIS A 69 -18.59 11.31 -7.65
C HIS A 69 -17.91 11.48 -6.29
N LEU A 70 -18.61 12.05 -5.32
CA LEU A 70 -18.17 12.12 -3.93
C LEU A 70 -18.82 11.01 -3.12
N ILE A 71 -18.04 10.00 -2.78
CA ILE A 71 -18.45 8.85 -1.98
C ILE A 71 -18.06 9.12 -0.54
N THR A 72 -19.01 9.25 0.36
CA THR A 72 -18.75 9.41 1.79
C THR A 72 -18.93 8.08 2.51
N LEU A 73 -17.89 7.65 3.24
CA LEU A 73 -17.92 6.43 4.02
C LEU A 73 -18.58 6.65 5.39
N THR A 74 -19.18 5.58 5.94
CA THR A 74 -19.89 5.59 7.23
C THR A 74 -18.98 5.95 8.40
N ARG A 75 -17.70 5.74 8.29
CA ARG A 75 -16.66 6.06 9.28
C ARG A 75 -15.28 6.00 8.63
N ASN A 76 -14.25 6.45 9.34
CA ASN A 76 -12.86 6.25 8.91
C ASN A 76 -12.53 4.75 8.90
N LEU A 77 -12.20 4.22 7.74
CA LEU A 77 -11.79 2.84 7.50
C LEU A 77 -10.29 2.73 7.24
N GLY A 78 -9.66 3.86 6.88
CA GLY A 78 -8.26 3.98 6.50
C GLY A 78 -8.06 3.97 4.98
N HIS A 79 -7.05 4.70 4.56
CA HIS A 79 -6.71 5.04 3.19
C HIS A 79 -6.77 3.86 2.20
N GLN A 80 -6.23 2.70 2.55
CA GLN A 80 -6.20 1.51 1.68
C GLN A 80 -7.61 0.96 1.39
N ARG A 81 -8.48 1.01 2.39
CA ARG A 81 -9.88 0.59 2.27
C ARG A 81 -10.69 1.57 1.43
N ALA A 82 -10.40 2.86 1.56
CA ALA A 82 -11.01 3.88 0.70
C ALA A 82 -10.63 3.66 -0.78
N ILE A 83 -9.37 3.30 -1.09
CA ILE A 83 -8.98 2.89 -2.45
C ILE A 83 -9.77 1.66 -2.92
N ALA A 84 -9.87 0.62 -2.09
CA ALA A 84 -10.59 -0.61 -2.44
C ALA A 84 -12.07 -0.35 -2.75
N ILE A 85 -12.75 0.48 -1.93
CA ILE A 85 -14.15 0.88 -2.12
C ILE A 85 -14.30 1.70 -3.40
N GLY A 86 -13.41 2.67 -3.64
CA GLY A 86 -13.44 3.49 -4.84
C GLY A 86 -13.25 2.68 -6.13
N LEU A 87 -12.33 1.72 -6.14
CA LEU A 87 -12.14 0.82 -7.28
C LEU A 87 -13.37 -0.07 -7.51
N ALA A 88 -14.00 -0.59 -6.45
CA ALA A 88 -15.21 -1.38 -6.55
C ALA A 88 -16.38 -0.55 -7.08
N TYR A 89 -16.53 0.68 -6.61
CA TYR A 89 -17.52 1.63 -7.11
C TYR A 89 -17.32 1.93 -8.60
N ILE A 90 -16.10 2.27 -9.02
CA ILE A 90 -15.76 2.52 -10.43
C ILE A 90 -16.10 1.30 -11.28
N ASN A 91 -15.79 0.09 -10.79
CA ASN A 91 -16.07 -1.14 -11.53
C ASN A 91 -17.57 -1.34 -11.78
N GLU A 92 -18.43 -0.98 -10.83
CA GLU A 92 -19.87 -1.21 -10.92
C GLU A 92 -20.61 -0.06 -11.62
N HIS A 93 -20.26 1.19 -11.32
CA HIS A 93 -21.07 2.35 -11.69
C HIS A 93 -20.54 3.14 -12.90
N ILE A 94 -19.24 3.15 -13.15
CA ILE A 94 -18.65 3.85 -14.28
C ILE A 94 -18.52 2.88 -15.46
N LYS A 95 -19.32 3.09 -16.50
CA LYS A 95 -19.41 2.19 -17.66
C LYS A 95 -18.38 2.49 -18.76
N GLU A 96 -17.84 3.69 -18.76
CA GLU A 96 -16.88 4.15 -19.74
C GLU A 96 -15.60 3.31 -19.71
N HIS A 97 -15.05 3.07 -20.91
CA HIS A 97 -13.83 2.31 -21.10
C HIS A 97 -12.61 3.25 -21.16
N GLY A 98 -11.92 3.37 -20.04
CA GLY A 98 -10.69 4.14 -19.94
C GLY A 98 -9.87 3.73 -18.72
N PRO A 99 -8.60 4.14 -18.67
CA PRO A 99 -7.73 3.83 -17.54
C PRO A 99 -8.18 4.55 -16.26
N ILE A 100 -7.83 3.95 -15.12
CA ILE A 100 -8.09 4.51 -13.81
C ILE A 100 -6.76 4.93 -13.19
N CYS A 101 -6.61 6.21 -12.88
CA CYS A 101 -5.49 6.73 -12.10
C CYS A 101 -5.85 6.71 -10.61
N VAL A 102 -5.02 6.10 -9.79
CA VAL A 102 -5.12 6.14 -8.32
C VAL A 102 -4.04 7.08 -7.81
N MET A 103 -4.39 8.08 -7.00
CA MET A 103 -3.44 9.02 -6.41
C MET A 103 -3.90 9.53 -5.04
N ASP A 104 -2.95 10.00 -4.24
CA ASP A 104 -3.21 10.54 -2.91
C ASP A 104 -3.74 12.00 -3.00
N ALA A 105 -4.54 12.43 -2.01
CA ALA A 105 -5.17 13.76 -1.98
C ALA A 105 -4.23 14.91 -1.64
N ASP A 106 -3.04 14.63 -1.09
CA ASP A 106 -2.14 15.62 -0.51
C ASP A 106 -1.27 16.39 -1.53
N GLY A 107 -1.32 15.96 -2.79
CA GLY A 107 -0.56 16.55 -3.89
C GLY A 107 0.91 16.18 -3.92
N GLU A 108 1.40 15.28 -3.05
CA GLU A 108 2.76 14.76 -3.18
C GLU A 108 2.91 13.89 -4.45
N ASP A 109 1.82 13.22 -4.87
CA ASP A 109 1.73 12.59 -6.18
C ASP A 109 1.46 13.67 -7.22
N ASN A 110 2.43 13.93 -8.10
CA ASN A 110 2.37 15.05 -9.04
C ASN A 110 1.42 14.76 -10.20
N PRO A 111 0.30 15.50 -10.38
CA PRO A 111 -0.60 15.31 -11.52
C PRO A 111 0.06 15.42 -12.89
N ALA A 112 1.12 16.22 -13.01
CA ALA A 112 1.87 16.39 -14.27
C ALA A 112 2.57 15.10 -14.73
N GLU A 113 2.71 14.10 -13.86
CA GLU A 113 3.26 12.78 -14.21
C GLU A 113 2.18 11.80 -14.74
N ILE A 114 0.88 12.09 -14.57
CA ILE A 114 -0.22 11.23 -15.07
C ILE A 114 -0.08 10.95 -16.59
N PRO A 115 0.18 11.95 -17.44
CA PRO A 115 0.40 11.72 -18.87
C PRO A 115 1.45 10.67 -19.19
N LYS A 116 2.56 10.69 -18.46
CA LYS A 116 3.67 9.76 -18.65
C LYS A 116 3.29 8.32 -18.23
N LEU A 117 2.50 8.17 -17.17
CA LEU A 117 1.96 6.87 -16.74
C LEU A 117 0.98 6.32 -17.79
N LEU A 118 0.11 7.17 -18.34
CA LEU A 118 -0.86 6.81 -19.37
C LEU A 118 -0.15 6.42 -20.69
N GLU A 119 0.93 7.11 -21.06
CA GLU A 119 1.75 6.78 -22.23
C GLU A 119 2.40 5.39 -22.07
N MET A 120 2.98 5.11 -20.91
CA MET A 120 3.56 3.79 -20.61
C MET A 120 2.51 2.68 -20.66
N LEU A 121 1.27 2.96 -20.29
CA LEU A 121 0.18 2.00 -20.37
C LEU A 121 -0.12 1.60 -21.82
N LYS A 122 -0.08 2.56 -22.75
CA LYS A 122 -0.35 2.33 -24.18
C LYS A 122 0.82 1.70 -24.94
N SER A 123 2.05 1.99 -24.56
CA SER A 123 3.26 1.57 -25.30
C SER A 123 3.60 0.09 -25.18
N GLY A 124 2.87 -0.68 -24.36
CA GLY A 124 3.09 -2.09 -24.16
C GLY A 124 1.97 -2.97 -24.70
N ASN A 125 2.30 -4.07 -25.38
CA ASN A 125 1.34 -5.12 -25.75
C ASN A 125 0.76 -5.85 -24.51
N ASP A 126 1.37 -5.67 -23.33
CA ASP A 126 0.92 -6.28 -22.08
C ASP A 126 0.07 -5.30 -21.27
N LEU A 127 -1.09 -5.76 -20.83
CA LEU A 127 -2.04 -5.05 -19.96
C LEU A 127 -1.52 -4.90 -18.51
N GLY A 128 -0.29 -4.41 -18.34
CA GLY A 128 0.30 -4.22 -17.01
C GLY A 128 -0.19 -2.96 -16.30
N ILE A 129 -0.27 -3.02 -14.97
CA ILE A 129 -0.53 -1.86 -14.13
C ILE A 129 0.74 -1.02 -14.06
N VAL A 130 0.62 0.29 -14.30
CA VAL A 130 1.76 1.21 -14.30
C VAL A 130 1.83 1.94 -12.98
N PHE A 131 2.88 1.73 -12.20
CA PHE A 131 3.13 2.43 -10.94
C PHE A 131 4.19 3.52 -11.09
N ALA A 132 3.99 4.61 -10.39
CA ALA A 132 4.99 5.63 -10.19
C ALA A 132 6.09 5.11 -9.25
N GLU A 133 7.33 5.02 -9.73
CA GLU A 133 8.49 4.72 -8.91
C GLU A 133 8.97 6.01 -8.24
N ARG A 134 8.96 6.03 -6.91
CA ARG A 134 9.31 7.21 -6.13
C ARG A 134 10.79 7.55 -6.27
N ALA A 135 11.12 8.72 -6.81
CA ALA A 135 12.45 9.29 -6.71
C ALA A 135 12.83 9.52 -5.23
N ARG A 136 14.14 9.51 -4.93
CA ARG A 136 14.67 9.61 -3.56
C ARG A 136 14.12 10.83 -2.82
N ARG A 137 13.62 10.63 -1.60
CA ARG A 137 13.24 11.70 -0.67
C ARG A 137 14.47 12.30 0.02
N SER A 138 14.41 13.61 0.29
CA SER A 138 15.24 14.28 1.30
C SER A 138 14.63 14.06 2.68
N GLU A 139 14.87 12.92 3.30
CA GLU A 139 14.31 12.61 4.63
C GLU A 139 15.37 12.77 5.73
N SER A 140 14.91 12.96 6.99
CA SER A 140 15.81 13.04 8.14
C SER A 140 16.63 11.75 8.30
N ALA A 141 17.83 11.85 8.91
CA ALA A 141 18.72 10.70 9.11
C ALA A 141 18.05 9.57 9.93
N VAL A 142 17.25 9.94 10.94
CA VAL A 142 16.50 8.99 11.77
C VAL A 142 15.46 8.22 10.95
N PHE A 143 14.72 8.92 10.09
CA PHE A 143 13.75 8.29 9.21
C PHE A 143 14.42 7.32 8.20
N ARG A 144 15.56 7.73 7.61
CA ARG A 144 16.33 6.87 6.70
C ARG A 144 16.80 5.60 7.36
N LEU A 145 17.27 5.69 8.63
CA LEU A 145 17.69 4.52 9.39
C LEU A 145 16.52 3.58 9.68
N GLY A 146 15.39 4.09 10.17
CA GLY A 146 14.18 3.30 10.42
C GLY A 146 13.65 2.64 9.13
N TYR A 147 13.64 3.38 8.02
CA TYR A 147 13.23 2.85 6.72
C TYR A 147 14.19 1.79 6.17
N PHE A 148 15.49 1.91 6.44
CA PHE A 148 16.49 0.89 6.10
C PHE A 148 16.20 -0.43 6.84
N PHE A 149 15.98 -0.37 8.17
CA PHE A 149 15.61 -1.56 8.94
C PHE A 149 14.27 -2.16 8.49
N TYR A 150 13.28 -1.31 8.22
CA TYR A 150 12.01 -1.76 7.67
C TYR A 150 12.18 -2.52 6.34
N LYS A 151 13.00 -2.02 5.41
CA LYS A 151 13.29 -2.69 4.13
C LYS A 151 13.94 -4.06 4.32
N ILE A 152 14.89 -4.15 5.25
CA ILE A 152 15.55 -5.43 5.57
C ILE A 152 14.50 -6.40 6.12
N LEU A 153 13.73 -6.00 7.13
CA LEU A 153 12.67 -6.80 7.73
C LEU A 153 11.66 -7.27 6.69
N HIS A 154 11.15 -6.33 5.88
CA HIS A 154 10.23 -6.63 4.79
C HIS A 154 10.82 -7.65 3.81
N SER A 155 12.08 -7.45 3.36
CA SER A 155 12.74 -8.35 2.42
C SER A 155 12.98 -9.74 2.99
N ILE A 156 13.38 -9.85 4.26
CA ILE A 156 13.58 -11.14 4.94
C ILE A 156 12.26 -11.87 5.09
N MET A 157 11.20 -11.18 5.55
CA MET A 157 9.92 -11.79 5.83
C MET A 157 9.16 -12.17 4.55
N THR A 158 9.11 -11.28 3.55
CA THR A 158 8.30 -11.48 2.35
C THR A 158 9.09 -12.03 1.16
N GLY A 159 10.41 -11.90 1.16
CA GLY A 159 11.26 -12.21 0.01
C GLY A 159 11.12 -11.26 -1.17
N ARG A 160 10.39 -10.15 -1.01
CA ARG A 160 10.04 -9.21 -2.08
C ARG A 160 10.48 -7.80 -1.74
N LYS A 161 10.71 -6.99 -2.79
CA LYS A 161 11.04 -5.57 -2.66
C LYS A 161 9.94 -4.76 -3.32
N ILE A 162 9.15 -4.01 -2.54
CA ILE A 162 8.17 -3.06 -3.06
C ILE A 162 8.85 -1.69 -3.14
N LYS A 163 8.87 -1.09 -4.36
CA LYS A 163 9.53 0.19 -4.63
C LYS A 163 8.55 1.32 -4.96
N PHE A 164 7.25 1.08 -4.89
CA PHE A 164 6.21 1.99 -5.31
C PHE A 164 5.11 2.11 -4.24
N GLY A 165 4.34 3.20 -4.32
CA GLY A 165 3.20 3.48 -3.45
C GLY A 165 1.87 3.20 -4.15
N ASN A 166 0.88 4.09 -3.92
CA ASN A 166 -0.46 3.94 -4.51
C ASN A 166 -0.57 4.62 -5.88
N PHE A 167 0.27 5.63 -6.18
CA PHE A 167 0.20 6.38 -7.42
C PHE A 167 0.43 5.46 -8.62
N SER A 168 -0.62 5.25 -9.40
CA SER A 168 -0.62 4.25 -10.47
C SER A 168 -1.72 4.52 -11.49
N VAL A 169 -1.57 3.88 -12.65
CA VAL A 169 -2.62 3.82 -13.67
C VAL A 169 -2.95 2.36 -13.96
N ILE A 170 -4.24 2.03 -13.88
CA ILE A 170 -4.80 0.69 -14.04
C ILE A 170 -5.56 0.62 -15.36
N PRO A 171 -5.30 -0.38 -16.23
CA PRO A 171 -6.16 -0.65 -17.39
C PRO A 171 -7.58 -1.02 -16.94
N ARG A 172 -8.61 -0.51 -17.60
CA ARG A 172 -10.01 -0.84 -17.26
C ARG A 172 -10.30 -2.34 -17.18
N SER A 173 -9.70 -3.12 -18.08
CA SER A 173 -9.85 -4.57 -18.13
C SER A 173 -9.39 -5.29 -16.85
N GLU A 174 -8.43 -4.72 -16.12
CA GLU A 174 -7.88 -5.34 -14.93
C GLU A 174 -8.67 -5.02 -13.65
N VAL A 175 -9.44 -3.92 -13.64
CA VAL A 175 -10.18 -3.47 -12.45
C VAL A 175 -11.13 -4.55 -11.93
N LYS A 176 -11.86 -5.23 -12.83
CA LYS A 176 -12.78 -6.32 -12.46
C LYS A 176 -12.07 -7.45 -11.71
N LYS A 177 -10.83 -7.77 -12.07
CA LYS A 177 -10.03 -8.79 -11.38
C LYS A 177 -9.51 -8.27 -10.04
N ILE A 178 -9.03 -7.01 -10.02
CA ILE A 178 -8.47 -6.38 -8.82
C ILE A 178 -9.48 -6.32 -7.68
N VAL A 179 -10.73 -5.92 -7.96
CA VAL A 179 -11.76 -5.78 -6.93
C VAL A 179 -12.27 -7.09 -6.34
N THR A 180 -11.84 -8.23 -6.90
CA THR A 180 -12.11 -9.57 -6.32
C THR A 180 -11.05 -10.03 -5.34
N ILE A 181 -9.93 -9.30 -5.20
CA ILE A 181 -8.81 -9.65 -4.32
C ILE A 181 -9.11 -9.19 -2.90
N SER A 182 -9.18 -10.10 -1.94
CA SER A 182 -9.44 -9.78 -0.53
C SER A 182 -8.33 -8.94 0.11
N GLU A 183 -7.07 -9.18 -0.26
CA GLU A 183 -5.88 -8.47 0.21
C GLU A 183 -5.87 -6.98 -0.17
N LEU A 184 -6.67 -6.59 -1.17
CA LEU A 184 -6.88 -5.19 -1.54
C LEU A 184 -7.38 -4.36 -0.35
N TRP A 185 -8.15 -4.97 0.55
CA TRP A 185 -8.64 -4.37 1.78
C TRP A 185 -7.54 -3.97 2.77
N ASN A 186 -6.42 -4.66 2.73
CA ASN A 186 -5.27 -4.39 3.60
C ASN A 186 -4.28 -3.41 2.98
N HIS A 187 -3.88 -3.68 1.72
CA HIS A 187 -2.88 -2.83 1.07
C HIS A 187 -2.90 -2.98 -0.46
N TYR A 188 -3.30 -1.92 -1.17
CA TYR A 188 -3.47 -1.92 -2.62
C TYR A 188 -2.23 -2.40 -3.39
N ALA A 189 -1.08 -1.74 -3.21
CA ALA A 189 0.14 -2.09 -3.94
C ALA A 189 0.62 -3.52 -3.64
N ALA A 190 0.52 -3.98 -2.39
CA ALA A 190 0.89 -5.34 -2.01
C ALA A 190 -0.07 -6.39 -2.60
N ALA A 191 -1.39 -6.10 -2.64
CA ALA A 191 -2.39 -6.97 -3.25
C ALA A 191 -2.12 -7.19 -4.75
N ILE A 192 -1.76 -6.14 -5.48
CA ILE A 192 -1.39 -6.24 -6.90
C ILE A 192 -0.19 -7.17 -7.10
N VAL A 193 0.83 -7.05 -6.24
CA VAL A 193 2.05 -7.86 -6.35
C VAL A 193 1.80 -9.33 -5.99
N ILE A 194 1.03 -9.59 -4.91
CA ILE A 194 0.76 -10.98 -4.48
C ILE A 194 -0.15 -11.70 -5.48
N ALA A 195 -1.10 -10.99 -6.07
CA ALA A 195 -1.96 -11.50 -7.11
C ALA A 195 -1.25 -11.64 -8.49
N ARG A 196 0.05 -11.32 -8.55
CA ARG A 196 0.91 -11.48 -9.73
C ARG A 196 0.45 -10.72 -10.97
N PHE A 197 -0.18 -9.56 -10.79
CA PHE A 197 -0.45 -8.69 -11.92
C PHE A 197 0.87 -8.21 -12.55
N PRO A 198 0.94 -8.10 -13.88
CA PRO A 198 2.06 -7.45 -14.54
C PRO A 198 2.19 -6.00 -14.07
N VAL A 199 3.37 -5.61 -13.59
CA VAL A 199 3.65 -4.27 -13.07
C VAL A 199 4.76 -3.63 -13.89
N LYS A 200 4.53 -2.40 -14.35
CA LYS A 200 5.53 -1.54 -14.97
C LYS A 200 5.82 -0.37 -14.02
N LEU A 201 7.09 0.02 -13.92
CA LEU A 201 7.53 1.13 -13.07
C LEU A 201 7.96 2.30 -13.94
N VAL A 202 7.49 3.49 -13.62
CA VAL A 202 7.86 4.74 -14.29
C VAL A 202 8.46 5.67 -13.24
N PRO A 203 9.74 6.08 -13.39
CA PRO A 203 10.33 7.07 -12.50
C PRO A 203 9.56 8.39 -12.57
N THR A 204 9.11 8.89 -11.43
CA THR A 204 8.34 10.11 -11.29
C THR A 204 8.97 11.05 -10.27
N THR A 205 8.68 12.34 -10.42
CA THR A 205 9.05 13.36 -9.45
C THR A 205 7.92 13.55 -8.45
N ARG A 206 8.28 13.61 -7.16
CA ARG A 206 7.32 14.00 -6.11
C ARG A 206 7.34 15.51 -5.90
N THR A 207 6.17 16.07 -5.65
CA THR A 207 6.02 17.44 -5.20
C THR A 207 5.96 17.51 -3.67
N ALA A 208 6.07 18.71 -3.13
CA ALA A 208 5.77 18.95 -1.73
C ALA A 208 4.25 18.88 -1.52
N ARG A 209 3.83 18.53 -0.31
CA ARG A 209 2.41 18.57 0.09
C ARG A 209 1.85 19.98 -0.18
N LEU A 210 0.65 20.04 -0.80
CA LEU A 210 0.06 21.30 -1.26
C LEU A 210 -0.46 22.16 -0.11
N ALA A 211 -1.05 21.57 0.93
CA ALA A 211 -1.57 22.27 2.09
C ALA A 211 -1.58 21.40 3.34
N GLY A 212 -1.70 22.04 4.51
CA GLY A 212 -1.81 21.35 5.79
C GLY A 212 -0.54 20.65 6.24
N LYS A 213 -0.64 19.88 7.33
CA LYS A 213 0.44 19.05 7.89
C LYS A 213 0.11 17.58 7.72
N THR A 214 1.15 16.74 7.57
CA THR A 214 0.94 15.29 7.55
C THR A 214 0.28 14.83 8.85
N ARG A 215 -0.77 14.03 8.72
CA ARG A 215 -1.47 13.42 9.86
C ARG A 215 -0.89 12.06 10.25
N MET A 216 0.04 11.56 9.45
CA MET A 216 0.69 10.28 9.69
C MET A 216 1.77 10.44 10.76
N ASN A 217 1.51 9.94 11.96
CA ASN A 217 2.50 9.84 13.03
C ASN A 217 3.34 8.55 12.87
N TYR A 218 4.41 8.41 13.68
CA TYR A 218 5.30 7.24 13.61
C TYR A 218 4.57 5.91 13.82
N ALA A 219 3.61 5.85 14.75
CA ALA A 219 2.83 4.63 15.01
C ALA A 219 1.98 4.26 13.78
N SER A 220 1.32 5.23 13.15
CA SER A 220 0.53 5.03 11.93
C SER A 220 1.41 4.58 10.75
N LEU A 221 2.64 5.11 10.65
CA LEU A 221 3.59 4.70 9.62
C LEU A 221 4.05 3.25 9.81
N ILE A 222 4.37 2.86 11.05
CA ILE A 222 4.72 1.47 11.40
C ILE A 222 3.54 0.54 11.08
N LEU A 223 2.33 0.91 11.51
CA LEU A 223 1.12 0.12 11.27
C LEU A 223 0.84 -0.04 9.77
N HIS A 224 1.04 1.03 8.98
CA HIS A 224 0.91 0.97 7.52
C HIS A 224 1.92 -0.02 6.90
N GLY A 225 3.17 0.01 7.36
CA GLY A 225 4.20 -0.95 6.95
C GLY A 225 3.86 -2.39 7.34
N LEU A 226 3.36 -2.61 8.55
CA LEU A 226 2.92 -3.93 9.02
C LEU A 226 1.72 -4.46 8.22
N LYS A 227 0.77 -3.59 7.85
CA LYS A 227 -0.34 -3.97 6.96
C LYS A 227 0.16 -4.43 5.58
N ALA A 228 1.15 -3.75 5.02
CA ALA A 228 1.75 -4.18 3.76
C ALA A 228 2.43 -5.56 3.87
N ILE A 229 3.11 -5.84 5.00
CA ILE A 229 3.74 -7.15 5.27
C ILE A 229 2.66 -8.22 5.49
N SER A 230 1.56 -7.92 6.20
CA SER A 230 0.52 -8.90 6.53
C SER A 230 -0.17 -9.53 5.31
N VAL A 231 -0.17 -8.83 4.17
CA VAL A 231 -0.66 -9.37 2.88
C VAL A 231 0.10 -10.65 2.49
N TYR A 232 1.35 -10.79 2.90
CA TYR A 232 2.22 -11.94 2.63
C TYR A 232 2.23 -12.97 3.76
N SER A 233 1.18 -13.06 4.57
CA SER A 233 1.15 -13.93 5.77
C SER A 233 1.42 -15.40 5.47
N GLU A 234 1.01 -15.93 4.31
CA GLU A 234 1.29 -17.31 3.91
C GLU A 234 2.78 -17.50 3.60
N ASP A 235 3.39 -16.63 2.77
CA ASP A 235 4.83 -16.67 2.48
C ASP A 235 5.65 -16.55 3.76
N ILE A 236 5.23 -15.69 4.68
CA ILE A 236 5.86 -15.48 5.98
C ILE A 236 5.75 -16.75 6.83
N GLY A 237 4.58 -17.39 6.84
CA GLY A 237 4.33 -18.62 7.59
C GLY A 237 5.25 -19.75 7.17
N VAL A 238 5.41 -19.97 5.87
CA VAL A 238 6.33 -20.98 5.33
C VAL A 238 7.77 -20.68 5.71
N ARG A 239 8.23 -19.43 5.57
CA ARG A 239 9.57 -19.01 5.97
C ARG A 239 9.80 -19.16 7.47
N ALA A 240 8.78 -18.83 8.28
CA ALA A 240 8.78 -19.05 9.71
C ALA A 240 9.01 -20.51 10.07
N LEU A 241 8.25 -21.39 9.43
CA LEU A 241 8.36 -22.83 9.66
C LEU A 241 9.77 -23.35 9.32
N VAL A 242 10.30 -22.96 8.16
CA VAL A 242 11.67 -23.34 7.76
C VAL A 242 12.71 -22.78 8.73
N PHE A 243 12.60 -21.49 9.09
CA PHE A 243 13.54 -20.86 10.03
C PHE A 243 13.52 -21.53 11.40
N THR A 244 12.34 -21.80 11.95
CA THR A 244 12.20 -22.47 13.25
C THR A 244 12.65 -23.93 13.20
N GLY A 245 12.36 -24.62 12.09
CA GLY A 245 12.81 -25.99 11.83
C GLY A 245 14.34 -26.13 11.74
N ILE A 246 15.06 -25.05 11.42
CA ILE A 246 16.54 -25.02 11.42
C ILE A 246 17.06 -24.51 12.78
N LEU A 247 16.50 -23.42 13.29
CA LEU A 247 16.99 -22.76 14.50
C LEU A 247 16.90 -23.66 15.74
N LEU A 248 15.77 -24.35 15.92
CA LEU A 248 15.55 -25.19 17.10
C LEU A 248 16.52 -26.36 17.15
N PRO A 249 16.69 -27.24 16.14
CA PRO A 249 17.65 -28.31 16.16
C PRO A 249 19.10 -27.82 16.28
N SER A 250 19.45 -26.71 15.60
CA SER A 250 20.82 -26.17 15.66
C SER A 250 21.16 -25.61 17.05
N SER A 251 20.22 -24.97 17.72
CA SER A 251 20.39 -24.48 19.10
C SER A 251 20.51 -25.65 20.10
N CYS A 252 19.72 -26.72 19.91
CA CYS A 252 19.82 -27.93 20.72
C CYS A 252 21.17 -28.66 20.50
N LEU A 253 21.61 -28.73 19.24
CA LEU A 253 22.91 -29.31 18.90
C LEU A 253 24.06 -28.50 19.52
N LEU A 254 24.01 -27.17 19.40
CA LEU A 254 25.01 -26.29 20.01
C LEU A 254 25.04 -26.46 21.53
N LEU A 255 23.88 -26.52 22.18
CA LEU A 255 23.78 -26.79 23.61
C LEU A 255 24.41 -28.14 23.97
N ALA A 256 24.12 -29.22 23.23
CA ALA A 256 24.69 -30.54 23.45
C ALA A 256 26.23 -30.54 23.28
N VAL A 257 26.74 -29.89 22.23
CA VAL A 257 28.18 -29.77 21.99
C VAL A 257 28.88 -29.02 23.14
N LEU A 258 28.31 -27.91 23.63
CA LEU A 258 28.88 -27.14 24.72
C LEU A 258 28.85 -27.89 26.06
N LEU A 259 27.84 -28.72 26.29
CA LEU A 259 27.72 -29.54 27.51
C LEU A 259 28.66 -30.77 27.49
N LEU A 260 28.83 -31.41 26.32
CA LEU A 260 29.63 -32.62 26.17
C LEU A 260 31.12 -32.34 26.00
N SER A 261 31.50 -31.15 25.53
CA SER A 261 32.91 -30.84 25.20
C SER A 261 33.45 -29.56 25.84
N PRO A 262 33.30 -29.32 27.16
CA PRO A 262 33.86 -28.13 27.79
C PRO A 262 35.39 -28.06 27.66
N ARG A 263 36.10 -29.20 27.45
CA ARG A 263 37.54 -29.28 27.22
C ARG A 263 37.95 -28.78 25.84
N ILE A 264 37.12 -28.86 24.82
CA ILE A 264 37.42 -28.42 23.44
C ILE A 264 37.60 -26.90 23.38
N PHE A 265 36.84 -26.18 24.19
CA PHE A 265 36.83 -24.71 24.16
C PHE A 265 37.67 -24.08 25.29
N ASN A 266 38.44 -24.86 26.06
CA ASN A 266 39.20 -24.40 27.22
C ASN A 266 38.39 -23.56 28.23
N LEU A 267 37.06 -23.80 28.29
CA LEU A 267 36.17 -23.12 29.20
C LEU A 267 36.06 -23.86 30.52
N SER A 268 36.02 -23.12 31.61
CA SER A 268 35.64 -23.74 32.89
C SER A 268 34.23 -24.31 32.79
N PRO A 269 33.95 -25.50 33.37
CA PRO A 269 32.62 -26.14 33.27
C PRO A 269 31.45 -25.22 33.60
N PRO A 270 31.49 -24.37 34.65
CA PRO A 270 30.38 -23.45 34.94
C PRO A 270 30.22 -22.37 33.88
N LEU A 271 31.30 -21.85 33.28
CA LEU A 271 31.21 -20.81 32.24
C LEU A 271 30.65 -21.39 30.94
N GLY A 272 31.06 -22.60 30.56
CA GLY A 272 30.50 -23.29 29.39
C GLY A 272 28.99 -23.50 29.50
N LEU A 273 28.53 -23.94 30.68
CA LEU A 273 27.10 -24.12 30.96
C LEU A 273 26.32 -22.77 30.87
N ILE A 274 26.88 -21.71 31.45
CA ILE A 274 26.23 -20.37 31.43
C ILE A 274 26.09 -19.89 29.97
N ILE A 275 27.14 -20.00 29.14
CA ILE A 275 27.09 -19.60 27.73
C ILE A 275 26.04 -20.43 26.97
N ALA A 276 26.04 -21.75 27.17
CA ALA A 276 25.10 -22.66 26.52
C ALA A 276 23.65 -22.30 26.87
N MET A 277 23.35 -22.07 28.15
CA MET A 277 22.02 -21.66 28.62
C MET A 277 21.63 -20.27 28.05
N ALA A 278 22.55 -19.32 28.02
CA ALA A 278 22.28 -17.98 27.45
C ALA A 278 21.92 -18.06 25.95
N VAL A 279 22.71 -18.80 25.16
CA VAL A 279 22.43 -19.01 23.73
C VAL A 279 21.07 -19.68 23.52
N PHE A 280 20.78 -20.72 24.32
CA PHE A 280 19.49 -21.42 24.27
C PHE A 280 18.34 -20.47 24.61
N CYS A 281 18.43 -19.71 25.71
CA CYS A 281 17.38 -18.74 26.11
C CYS A 281 17.17 -17.67 25.04
N VAL A 282 18.24 -17.11 24.48
CA VAL A 282 18.13 -16.12 23.39
C VAL A 282 17.42 -16.70 22.17
N SER A 283 17.77 -17.96 21.78
CA SER A 283 17.09 -18.62 20.65
C SER A 283 15.59 -18.83 20.92
N GLN A 284 15.19 -19.17 22.17
CA GLN A 284 13.78 -19.32 22.54
C GLN A 284 13.03 -17.97 22.50
N VAL A 285 13.65 -16.89 22.97
CA VAL A 285 13.06 -15.54 22.90
C VAL A 285 12.82 -15.14 21.43
N PHE A 286 13.77 -15.38 20.53
CA PHE A 286 13.58 -15.14 19.11
C PHE A 286 12.45 -15.99 18.53
N LEU A 287 12.37 -17.26 18.89
CA LEU A 287 11.29 -18.15 18.45
C LEU A 287 9.92 -17.64 18.90
N LEU A 288 9.76 -17.30 20.18
CA LEU A 288 8.50 -16.75 20.73
C LEU A 288 8.13 -15.45 20.07
N PHE A 289 9.08 -14.53 19.89
CA PHE A 289 8.84 -13.27 19.17
C PHE A 289 8.34 -13.53 17.74
N PHE A 290 8.97 -14.46 17.04
CA PHE A 290 8.62 -14.81 15.67
C PHE A 290 7.21 -15.42 15.57
N VAL A 291 6.88 -16.37 16.45
CA VAL A 291 5.53 -16.96 16.54
C VAL A 291 4.49 -15.90 16.85
N PHE A 292 4.77 -15.01 17.80
CA PHE A 292 3.88 -13.90 18.14
C PHE A 292 3.62 -12.99 16.95
N GLN A 293 4.67 -12.53 16.24
CA GLN A 293 4.53 -11.69 15.05
C GLN A 293 3.74 -12.40 13.94
N PHE A 294 4.01 -13.68 13.71
CA PHE A 294 3.27 -14.48 12.73
C PHE A 294 1.80 -14.56 13.09
N THR A 295 1.48 -14.82 14.36
CA THR A 295 0.09 -14.85 14.85
C THR A 295 -0.62 -13.52 14.60
N LEU A 296 0.04 -12.39 14.89
CA LEU A 296 -0.53 -11.06 14.62
C LEU A 296 -0.80 -10.85 13.11
N PHE A 297 0.10 -11.28 12.23
CA PHE A 297 -0.11 -11.17 10.79
C PHE A 297 -1.29 -12.04 10.31
N VAL A 298 -1.39 -13.26 10.79
CA VAL A 298 -2.52 -14.15 10.46
C VAL A 298 -3.85 -13.57 10.95
N LEU A 299 -3.91 -13.04 12.17
CA LEU A 299 -5.11 -12.39 12.71
C LEU A 299 -5.48 -11.15 11.90
N GLN A 300 -4.51 -10.35 11.51
CA GLN A 300 -4.74 -9.16 10.70
C GLN A 300 -5.22 -9.51 9.29
N ASN A 301 -4.69 -10.57 8.68
CA ASN A 301 -5.12 -11.04 7.36
C ASN A 301 -6.50 -11.70 7.40
N ARG A 302 -6.83 -12.45 8.45
CA ARG A 302 -8.17 -13.05 8.65
C ARG A 302 -9.29 -12.01 8.65
N SER A 303 -9.05 -10.82 9.16
CA SER A 303 -10.05 -9.75 9.14
C SER A 303 -10.40 -9.27 7.73
N SER A 304 -9.54 -9.51 6.74
CA SER A 304 -9.75 -9.16 5.34
C SER A 304 -10.17 -10.33 4.45
N SER A 305 -9.84 -11.57 4.84
CA SER A 305 -10.07 -12.75 3.99
C SER A 305 -11.54 -13.02 3.67
N ASN A 306 -12.46 -12.54 4.53
CA ASN A 306 -13.90 -12.66 4.31
C ASN A 306 -14.50 -11.48 3.54
N PHE A 307 -13.71 -10.43 3.27
CA PHE A 307 -14.16 -9.23 2.59
C PHE A 307 -13.73 -9.25 1.13
N ILE A 308 -14.70 -9.14 0.24
CA ILE A 308 -14.46 -8.99 -1.21
C ILE A 308 -14.92 -7.58 -1.61
N PRO A 309 -14.02 -6.69 -2.03
CA PRO A 309 -14.37 -5.31 -2.38
C PRO A 309 -15.56 -5.22 -3.34
N ALA A 310 -15.57 -6.00 -4.40
CA ALA A 310 -16.65 -6.01 -5.40
C ALA A 310 -18.04 -6.35 -4.83
N ARG A 311 -18.11 -7.13 -3.74
CA ARG A 311 -19.37 -7.55 -3.12
C ARG A 311 -19.77 -6.65 -1.96
N ASP A 312 -18.81 -6.30 -1.12
CA ASP A 312 -19.10 -5.80 0.23
C ASP A 312 -18.94 -4.28 0.37
N TYR A 313 -18.39 -3.58 -0.63
CA TYR A 313 -18.07 -2.16 -0.54
C TYR A 313 -19.29 -1.28 -0.20
N LYS A 314 -20.49 -1.65 -0.65
CA LYS A 314 -21.75 -0.88 -0.44
C LYS A 314 -22.10 -0.73 1.03
N PHE A 315 -21.74 -1.69 1.89
CA PHE A 315 -22.03 -1.63 3.32
C PHE A 315 -21.31 -0.48 4.05
N TYR A 316 -20.28 0.07 3.43
CA TYR A 316 -19.46 1.11 4.02
C TYR A 316 -19.77 2.51 3.47
N ILE A 317 -20.67 2.64 2.51
CA ILE A 317 -21.05 3.92 1.91
C ILE A 317 -22.20 4.52 2.69
N ALA A 318 -22.03 5.75 3.17
CA ALA A 318 -23.08 6.53 3.81
C ALA A 318 -23.90 7.34 2.79
N SER A 319 -23.21 7.98 1.83
CA SER A 319 -23.83 8.77 0.78
C SER A 319 -22.96 8.82 -0.49
N ILE A 320 -23.59 9.08 -1.62
CA ILE A 320 -22.97 9.37 -2.90
C ILE A 320 -23.60 10.67 -3.42
N GLU A 321 -22.76 11.66 -3.71
CA GLU A 321 -23.13 12.92 -4.37
C GLU A 321 -22.48 12.91 -5.76
N ASN A 322 -23.30 13.16 -6.81
CA ASN A 322 -22.88 13.23 -8.21
C ASN A 322 -22.91 14.67 -8.68
#